data_612b3beff6974b8ab4402b549635faf1
#
_entry.id   612b3beff6974b8ab4402b549635faf1
#
_cell.length_a   1.000
_cell.length_b   1.000
_cell.length_c   1.000
_cell.angle_alpha   90.00
_cell.angle_beta   90.00
_cell.angle_gamma   90.00
#
_symmetry.space_group_name_H-M   'P 1'
#
loop_
_entity.id
_entity.type
_entity.pdbx_description
1 polymer ?
#
loop_
_entity_poly.entity_id
_entity_poly.type
_entity_poly.pdbx_seq_one_letter_code
_entity_poly.pdbx_strand_id
1 'polypeptide(L)'
;MKNILTTLVLISINICVFAQKTNSRGEHLVKSIHWVNAFTQKEVVNKGDKWYHFKYNDDGNLIEVRKEYYQNFKNKTVEIFTLSNNRYQFISYVNGKQDPYTKCEFTFNEQGYIDKLYDYSTKGVEAGTLFTLIYYDNGELKSVDSAFEEKGGNRYKIHNYEEYTWENGNVVGFRYTNDDGYTQDFKTHYTDKKDNTNINLVSLTKHTAHPYNAHILFATEWCGKKPKNLVLKESGDNSFDYIYEGNLLKKINKKNSSYSKGYYLIEYVY
;
A
#
# COMPACT_ATOMS: atom_id res chain seq x y z
N MET A 1 42.34 -6.33 -61.65
CA MET A 1 42.14 -6.54 -60.19
C MET A 1 41.14 -5.48 -59.73
N LYS A 2 39.91 -5.92 -59.41
CA LYS A 2 38.85 -5.00 -58.94
C LYS A 2 38.82 -5.08 -57.40
N ASN A 3 39.08 -3.95 -56.74
CA ASN A 3 38.93 -3.86 -55.28
C ASN A 3 37.46 -3.72 -54.95
N ILE A 4 36.90 -4.69 -54.29
CA ILE A 4 35.56 -4.64 -53.69
C ILE A 4 35.73 -4.07 -52.29
N LEU A 5 35.33 -2.81 -52.15
CA LEU A 5 35.26 -2.10 -50.87
C LEU A 5 33.97 -2.57 -50.18
N THR A 6 34.07 -3.45 -49.21
CA THR A 6 32.95 -3.89 -48.40
C THR A 6 32.69 -2.86 -47.32
N THR A 7 31.69 -2.00 -47.54
CA THR A 7 31.21 -1.05 -46.53
C THR A 7 30.41 -1.81 -45.49
N LEU A 8 30.97 -2.04 -44.30
CA LEU A 8 30.28 -2.56 -43.14
C LEU A 8 29.38 -1.45 -42.58
N VAL A 9 28.09 -1.50 -42.82
CA VAL A 9 27.10 -0.63 -42.18
C VAL A 9 26.86 -1.20 -40.77
N LEU A 10 27.49 -0.61 -39.78
CA LEU A 10 27.18 -0.81 -38.38
C LEU A 10 25.82 -0.17 -38.08
N ILE A 11 24.76 -0.97 -38.10
CA ILE A 11 23.45 -0.57 -37.56
C ILE A 11 23.61 -0.58 -36.03
N SER A 12 23.93 0.58 -35.44
CA SER A 12 23.83 0.79 -34.01
C SER A 12 22.34 0.80 -33.65
N ILE A 13 21.84 -0.35 -33.21
CA ILE A 13 20.52 -0.41 -32.55
C ILE A 13 20.70 0.29 -31.22
N ASN A 14 20.30 1.57 -31.16
CA ASN A 14 20.12 2.27 -29.91
C ASN A 14 18.97 1.60 -29.15
N ILE A 15 19.28 0.55 -28.39
CA ILE A 15 18.39 0.05 -27.36
C ILE A 15 18.40 1.12 -26.29
N CYS A 16 17.42 2.03 -26.31
CA CYS A 16 17.12 2.89 -25.18
C CYS A 16 16.68 1.98 -24.03
N VAL A 17 17.64 1.52 -23.25
CA VAL A 17 17.36 0.92 -21.95
C VAL A 17 16.90 2.08 -21.09
N PHE A 18 15.60 2.24 -20.95
CA PHE A 18 15.05 3.17 -19.97
C PHE A 18 15.48 2.68 -18.58
N ALA A 19 16.44 3.37 -17.99
CA ALA A 19 16.90 3.08 -16.65
C ALA A 19 15.72 3.34 -15.70
N GLN A 20 15.36 2.33 -14.92
CA GLN A 20 14.32 2.50 -13.93
C GLN A 20 14.78 3.38 -12.78
N LYS A 21 13.88 4.26 -12.34
CA LYS A 21 14.16 5.15 -11.23
C LYS A 21 14.14 4.34 -9.91
N THR A 22 15.15 4.57 -9.08
CA THR A 22 15.27 3.99 -7.75
C THR A 22 15.33 5.11 -6.70
N ASN A 23 14.94 4.82 -5.46
CA ASN A 23 15.15 5.72 -4.33
C ASN A 23 16.60 5.61 -3.81
N SER A 24 16.94 6.39 -2.78
CA SER A 24 18.28 6.40 -2.15
C SER A 24 18.71 5.05 -1.55
N ARG A 25 17.78 4.13 -1.33
CA ARG A 25 18.02 2.75 -0.85
C ARG A 25 18.23 1.75 -1.98
N GLY A 26 18.18 2.18 -3.25
CA GLY A 26 18.28 1.33 -4.43
C GLY A 26 17.03 0.49 -4.68
N GLU A 27 15.89 0.84 -4.10
CA GLU A 27 14.60 0.20 -4.34
C GLU A 27 13.94 0.80 -5.57
N HIS A 28 13.32 -0.05 -6.41
CA HIS A 28 12.59 0.41 -7.59
C HIS A 28 11.32 1.17 -7.22
N LEU A 29 11.14 2.36 -7.78
CA LEU A 29 9.98 3.19 -7.55
C LEU A 29 8.76 2.61 -8.27
N VAL A 30 7.77 2.18 -7.50
CA VAL A 30 6.50 1.68 -8.02
C VAL A 30 5.62 2.86 -8.46
N LYS A 31 5.23 2.87 -9.73
CA LYS A 31 4.31 3.87 -10.30
C LYS A 31 2.87 3.57 -9.99
N SER A 32 2.46 2.31 -10.14
CA SER A 32 1.10 1.90 -9.86
C SER A 32 1.01 0.43 -9.43
N ILE A 33 -0.05 0.13 -8.68
CA ILE A 33 -0.46 -1.23 -8.33
C ILE A 33 -1.93 -1.36 -8.66
N HIS A 34 -2.29 -2.37 -9.46
CA HIS A 34 -3.65 -2.70 -9.81
C HIS A 34 -4.03 -4.04 -9.19
N TRP A 35 -4.96 -4.03 -8.23
CA TRP A 35 -5.58 -5.24 -7.73
C TRP A 35 -6.71 -5.67 -8.63
N VAL A 36 -6.58 -6.85 -9.24
CA VAL A 36 -7.61 -7.48 -10.07
C VAL A 36 -8.30 -8.58 -9.28
N ASN A 37 -9.61 -8.43 -9.09
CA ASN A 37 -10.42 -9.42 -8.40
C ASN A 37 -10.86 -10.53 -9.37
N ALA A 38 -10.37 -11.76 -9.15
CA ALA A 38 -10.66 -12.90 -10.02
C ALA A 38 -12.03 -13.58 -9.75
N PHE A 39 -12.79 -13.12 -8.74
CA PHE A 39 -14.14 -13.64 -8.47
C PHE A 39 -15.23 -12.98 -9.30
N THR A 40 -14.97 -11.84 -9.90
CA THR A 40 -15.96 -11.20 -10.76
C THR A 40 -16.09 -11.95 -12.06
N GLN A 41 -17.19 -12.65 -12.24
CA GLN A 41 -17.57 -13.23 -13.53
C GLN A 41 -17.60 -12.12 -14.59
N LYS A 42 -17.37 -12.47 -15.86
CA LYS A 42 -17.13 -11.59 -17.01
C LYS A 42 -18.02 -10.32 -17.15
N GLU A 43 -19.19 -10.27 -16.53
CA GLU A 43 -20.14 -9.14 -16.64
C GLU A 43 -19.94 -8.04 -15.59
N VAL A 44 -19.10 -8.26 -14.56
CA VAL A 44 -18.81 -7.29 -13.50
C VAL A 44 -17.32 -6.94 -13.46
N VAL A 45 -16.68 -7.06 -14.61
CA VAL A 45 -15.27 -6.69 -14.79
C VAL A 45 -15.06 -5.25 -14.29
N ASN A 46 -14.11 -5.07 -13.40
CA ASN A 46 -13.64 -3.82 -12.80
C ASN A 46 -14.38 -3.30 -11.55
N LYS A 47 -15.51 -3.85 -11.13
CA LYS A 47 -16.23 -3.32 -9.94
C LYS A 47 -15.65 -3.79 -8.59
N GLY A 48 -14.79 -4.80 -8.57
CA GLY A 48 -14.03 -5.23 -7.39
C GLY A 48 -12.56 -4.84 -7.42
N ASP A 49 -12.15 -4.19 -8.49
CA ASP A 49 -10.77 -3.82 -8.72
C ASP A 49 -10.41 -2.56 -7.94
N LYS A 50 -9.12 -2.45 -7.59
CA LYS A 50 -8.56 -1.27 -6.91
C LYS A 50 -7.29 -0.85 -7.60
N TRP A 51 -7.13 0.43 -7.81
CA TRP A 51 -5.93 1.03 -8.38
C TRP A 51 -5.26 1.91 -7.35
N TYR A 52 -3.95 1.78 -7.24
CA TYR A 52 -3.10 2.61 -6.41
C TYR A 52 -2.04 3.23 -7.30
N HIS A 53 -1.89 4.55 -7.25
CA HIS A 53 -0.91 5.30 -8.01
C HIS A 53 -0.01 6.07 -7.04
N PHE A 54 1.28 6.11 -7.35
CA PHE A 54 2.29 6.75 -6.52
C PHE A 54 3.05 7.76 -7.37
N LYS A 55 3.26 8.95 -6.84
CA LYS A 55 4.01 10.01 -7.48
C LYS A 55 5.16 10.43 -6.59
N TYR A 56 6.30 10.66 -7.19
CA TYR A 56 7.55 10.99 -6.51
C TYR A 56 8.09 12.32 -7.02
N ASN A 57 8.86 13.03 -6.18
CA ASN A 57 9.68 14.14 -6.60
C ASN A 57 10.94 13.66 -7.34
N ASP A 58 11.80 14.59 -7.75
CA ASP A 58 13.01 14.26 -8.49
C ASP A 58 14.04 13.47 -7.65
N ASP A 59 14.01 13.62 -6.32
CA ASP A 59 14.84 12.87 -5.37
C ASP A 59 14.32 11.46 -5.10
N GLY A 60 13.16 11.08 -5.65
CA GLY A 60 12.53 9.78 -5.45
C GLY A 60 11.72 9.67 -4.16
N ASN A 61 11.45 10.77 -3.46
CA ASN A 61 10.58 10.77 -2.29
C ASN A 61 9.11 10.80 -2.71
N LEU A 62 8.29 10.02 -2.03
CA LEU A 62 6.85 9.94 -2.29
C LEU A 62 6.17 11.27 -1.92
N ILE A 63 5.42 11.84 -2.86
CA ILE A 63 4.70 13.12 -2.68
C ILE A 63 3.18 12.99 -2.87
N GLU A 64 2.70 11.92 -3.51
CA GLU A 64 1.28 11.69 -3.70
C GLU A 64 0.97 10.19 -3.73
N VAL A 65 -0.12 9.83 -3.08
CA VAL A 65 -0.74 8.51 -3.18
C VAL A 65 -2.19 8.71 -3.62
N ARG A 66 -2.59 8.01 -4.68
CA ARG A 66 -3.95 8.04 -5.19
C ARG A 66 -4.52 6.63 -5.21
N LYS A 67 -5.69 6.46 -4.61
CA LYS A 67 -6.44 5.21 -4.58
C LYS A 67 -7.75 5.38 -5.33
N GLU A 68 -8.06 4.45 -6.23
CA GLU A 68 -9.31 4.39 -6.98
C GLU A 68 -10.00 3.05 -6.74
N TYR A 69 -11.29 3.06 -6.48
CA TYR A 69 -12.10 1.85 -6.28
C TYR A 69 -13.59 2.14 -6.51
N TYR A 70 -14.40 1.08 -6.60
CA TYR A 70 -15.85 1.21 -6.66
C TYR A 70 -16.49 0.89 -5.32
N GLN A 71 -17.11 1.87 -4.70
CA GLN A 71 -17.89 1.69 -3.47
C GLN A 71 -19.22 1.01 -3.83
N ASN A 72 -19.51 -0.12 -3.14
CA ASN A 72 -20.71 -0.92 -3.40
C ASN A 72 -20.94 -1.25 -4.89
N PHE A 73 -19.87 -1.42 -5.67
CA PHE A 73 -19.89 -1.68 -7.11
C PHE A 73 -20.67 -0.65 -7.95
N LYS A 74 -20.97 0.52 -7.41
CA LYS A 74 -21.78 1.55 -8.10
C LYS A 74 -21.03 2.87 -8.25
N ASN A 75 -20.44 3.35 -7.18
CA ASN A 75 -19.83 4.67 -7.14
C ASN A 75 -18.31 4.57 -7.25
N LYS A 76 -17.75 5.17 -8.31
CA LYS A 76 -16.28 5.30 -8.41
C LYS A 76 -15.82 6.31 -7.37
N THR A 77 -14.97 5.87 -6.45
CA THR A 77 -14.33 6.71 -5.44
C THR A 77 -12.86 6.89 -5.78
N VAL A 78 -12.37 8.10 -5.62
CA VAL A 78 -10.96 8.46 -5.79
C VAL A 78 -10.52 9.21 -4.53
N GLU A 79 -9.50 8.72 -3.87
CA GLU A 79 -8.90 9.30 -2.68
C GLU A 79 -7.45 9.70 -3.01
N ILE A 80 -7.08 10.95 -2.70
CA ILE A 80 -5.77 11.50 -3.01
C ILE A 80 -5.15 12.04 -1.73
N PHE A 81 -3.99 11.52 -1.40
CA PHE A 81 -3.14 12.00 -0.30
C PHE A 81 -1.92 12.67 -0.91
N THR A 82 -1.67 13.92 -0.56
CA THR A 82 -0.53 14.69 -1.05
C THR A 82 0.31 15.19 0.10
N LEU A 83 1.64 15.16 -0.04
CA LEU A 83 2.59 15.78 0.86
C LEU A 83 3.40 16.81 0.10
N SER A 84 3.31 18.08 0.50
CA SER A 84 4.08 19.18 -0.07
C SER A 84 4.51 20.14 1.04
N ASN A 85 5.82 20.46 1.11
CA ASN A 85 6.40 21.38 2.10
C ASN A 85 6.02 21.03 3.55
N ASN A 86 6.09 19.75 3.91
CA ASN A 86 5.67 19.22 5.21
C ASN A 86 4.19 19.47 5.55
N ARG A 87 3.38 19.77 4.56
CA ARG A 87 1.92 19.84 4.67
C ARG A 87 1.30 18.73 3.87
N TYR A 88 0.40 18.00 4.51
CA TYR A 88 -0.42 17.00 3.81
C TYR A 88 -1.76 17.60 3.44
N GLN A 89 -2.38 17.01 2.40
CA GLN A 89 -3.74 17.29 1.98
C GLN A 89 -4.41 15.98 1.60
N PHE A 90 -5.64 15.83 2.03
CA PHE A 90 -6.51 14.74 1.60
C PHE A 90 -7.71 15.29 0.82
N ILE A 91 -8.01 14.68 -0.33
CA ILE A 91 -9.19 15.00 -1.12
C ILE A 91 -9.85 13.70 -1.57
N SER A 92 -11.18 13.62 -1.38
CA SER A 92 -12.00 12.50 -1.86
C SER A 92 -12.96 12.97 -2.95
N TYR A 93 -13.18 12.11 -3.94
CA TYR A 93 -14.15 12.30 -5.00
C TYR A 93 -15.05 11.07 -5.11
N VAL A 94 -16.36 11.29 -5.33
CA VAL A 94 -17.33 10.25 -5.64
C VAL A 94 -17.97 10.57 -6.97
N ASN A 95 -17.83 9.66 -7.95
CA ASN A 95 -18.31 9.84 -9.33
C ASN A 95 -17.82 11.17 -9.96
N GLY A 96 -16.57 11.54 -9.69
CA GLY A 96 -15.94 12.76 -10.22
C GLY A 96 -16.31 14.05 -9.50
N LYS A 97 -17.19 14.01 -8.50
CA LYS A 97 -17.53 15.17 -7.67
C LYS A 97 -16.79 15.08 -6.35
N GLN A 98 -16.19 16.20 -5.91
CA GLN A 98 -15.51 16.24 -4.62
C GLN A 98 -16.50 15.90 -3.49
N ASP A 99 -16.10 14.98 -2.63
CA ASP A 99 -16.83 14.67 -1.40
C ASP A 99 -16.30 15.56 -0.26
N PRO A 100 -17.10 16.52 0.22
CA PRO A 100 -16.67 17.42 1.29
C PRO A 100 -16.76 16.78 2.67
N TYR A 101 -17.36 15.60 2.79
CA TYR A 101 -17.68 14.98 4.07
C TYR A 101 -16.62 14.00 4.55
N THR A 102 -15.98 13.27 3.64
CA THR A 102 -14.88 12.36 3.99
C THR A 102 -13.61 13.16 4.25
N LYS A 103 -13.01 12.95 5.40
CA LYS A 103 -11.81 13.62 5.89
C LYS A 103 -10.78 12.62 6.34
N CYS A 104 -9.52 12.97 6.16
CA CYS A 104 -8.41 12.24 6.72
C CYS A 104 -7.33 13.24 7.14
N GLU A 105 -6.93 13.19 8.40
CA GLU A 105 -5.90 14.04 8.97
C GLU A 105 -4.80 13.18 9.58
N PHE A 106 -3.54 13.60 9.45
CA PHE A 106 -2.43 12.88 10.05
C PHE A 106 -1.28 13.80 10.43
N THR A 107 -0.49 13.37 11.40
CA THR A 107 0.73 14.03 11.86
C THR A 107 1.93 13.12 11.69
N PHE A 108 3.13 13.71 11.71
CA PHE A 108 4.39 12.99 11.63
C PHE A 108 5.19 13.13 12.92
N ASN A 109 5.85 12.07 13.33
CA ASN A 109 6.83 12.10 14.40
C ASN A 109 8.18 12.68 13.93
N GLU A 110 9.14 12.79 14.85
CA GLU A 110 10.49 13.31 14.56
C GLU A 110 11.28 12.46 13.55
N GLN A 111 10.95 11.19 13.39
CA GLN A 111 11.54 10.28 12.40
C GLN A 111 10.95 10.48 10.98
N GLY A 112 9.89 11.29 10.83
CA GLY A 112 9.18 11.51 9.58
C GLY A 112 8.15 10.43 9.23
N TYR A 113 7.69 9.65 10.21
CA TYR A 113 6.61 8.67 10.05
C TYR A 113 5.31 9.19 10.62
N ILE A 114 4.17 8.78 10.04
CA ILE A 114 2.84 9.10 10.57
C ILE A 114 2.72 8.51 11.97
N ASP A 115 2.49 9.34 12.98
CA ASP A 115 2.27 8.94 14.38
C ASP A 115 0.80 8.96 14.78
N LYS A 116 0.00 9.84 14.16
CA LYS A 116 -1.45 9.86 14.33
C LYS A 116 -2.13 10.01 12.99
N LEU A 117 -3.24 9.29 12.82
CA LEU A 117 -4.08 9.35 11.64
C LEU A 117 -5.53 9.33 12.10
N TYR A 118 -6.31 10.33 11.69
CA TYR A 118 -7.74 10.42 11.97
C TYR A 118 -8.53 10.36 10.67
N ASP A 119 -9.26 9.26 10.47
CA ASP A 119 -10.11 9.00 9.30
C ASP A 119 -11.57 9.11 9.73
N TYR A 120 -12.28 10.14 9.27
CA TYR A 120 -13.60 10.48 9.75
C TYR A 120 -14.54 11.02 8.68
N SER A 121 -15.84 11.02 8.99
CA SER A 121 -16.89 11.64 8.17
C SER A 121 -17.57 12.75 8.94
N THR A 122 -17.86 13.85 8.24
CA THR A 122 -18.67 14.97 8.76
C THR A 122 -20.11 14.94 8.25
N LYS A 123 -20.52 13.86 7.58
CA LYS A 123 -21.89 13.69 7.10
C LYS A 123 -22.80 13.22 8.24
N GLY A 124 -23.61 14.14 8.78
CA GLY A 124 -24.41 13.88 9.97
C GLY A 124 -23.63 14.15 11.26
N VAL A 125 -23.52 13.15 12.12
CA VAL A 125 -22.65 13.23 13.30
C VAL A 125 -21.21 13.01 12.85
N GLU A 126 -20.28 13.86 13.32
CA GLU A 126 -18.86 13.67 13.05
C GLU A 126 -18.38 12.42 13.78
N ALA A 127 -18.02 11.38 13.01
CA ALA A 127 -17.58 10.11 13.54
C ALA A 127 -16.41 9.58 12.72
N GLY A 128 -15.45 8.95 13.38
CA GLY A 128 -14.26 8.41 12.73
C GLY A 128 -13.39 7.58 13.65
N THR A 129 -12.28 7.11 13.09
CA THR A 129 -11.30 6.31 13.82
C THR A 129 -9.99 7.06 13.90
N LEU A 130 -9.52 7.26 15.13
CA LEU A 130 -8.17 7.75 15.42
C LEU A 130 -7.24 6.54 15.53
N PHE A 131 -6.16 6.56 14.75
CA PHE A 131 -5.06 5.61 14.82
C PHE A 131 -3.84 6.30 15.43
N THR A 132 -3.23 5.66 16.42
CA THR A 132 -1.94 6.06 16.98
C THR A 132 -0.92 4.99 16.62
N LEU A 133 0.14 5.38 15.91
CA LEU A 133 1.19 4.51 15.43
C LEU A 133 2.46 4.73 16.26
N ILE A 134 3.03 3.66 16.78
CA ILE A 134 4.25 3.68 17.57
C ILE A 134 5.32 2.88 16.84
N TYR A 135 6.54 3.40 16.82
CA TYR A 135 7.67 2.79 16.13
C TYR A 135 8.80 2.47 17.11
N TYR A 136 9.61 1.47 16.74
CA TYR A 136 10.92 1.28 17.34
C TYR A 136 11.89 2.36 16.85
N ASP A 137 13.00 2.56 17.57
CA ASP A 137 14.03 3.55 17.21
C ASP A 137 14.60 3.33 15.80
N ASN A 138 14.60 2.09 15.32
CA ASN A 138 15.05 1.74 13.99
C ASN A 138 14.00 1.99 12.88
N GLY A 139 12.81 2.52 13.21
CA GLY A 139 11.74 2.85 12.26
C GLY A 139 10.82 1.69 11.87
N GLU A 140 10.93 0.53 12.51
CA GLU A 140 9.97 -0.57 12.37
C GLU A 140 8.69 -0.25 13.15
N LEU A 141 7.51 -0.50 12.57
CA LEU A 141 6.23 -0.26 13.23
C LEU A 141 6.09 -1.23 14.41
N LYS A 142 5.94 -0.69 15.63
CA LYS A 142 5.80 -1.47 16.87
C LYS A 142 4.35 -1.81 17.17
N SER A 143 3.47 -0.82 17.11
CA SER A 143 2.05 -1.02 17.41
C SER A 143 1.18 0.00 16.72
N VAL A 144 -0.09 -0.36 16.55
CA VAL A 144 -1.18 0.52 16.12
C VAL A 144 -2.31 0.41 17.13
N ASP A 145 -2.67 1.54 17.71
CA ASP A 145 -3.85 1.68 18.57
C ASP A 145 -4.93 2.40 17.77
N SER A 146 -6.13 1.83 17.69
CA SER A 146 -7.25 2.44 16.96
C SER A 146 -8.47 2.61 17.86
N ALA A 147 -8.99 3.83 17.91
CA ALA A 147 -10.16 4.19 18.70
C ALA A 147 -11.24 4.81 17.79
N PHE A 148 -12.43 4.23 17.76
CA PHE A 148 -13.58 4.86 17.09
C PHE A 148 -14.19 5.90 18.02
N GLU A 149 -14.38 7.10 17.51
CA GLU A 149 -14.98 8.22 18.23
C GLU A 149 -16.13 8.84 17.43
N GLU A 150 -17.21 9.20 18.14
CA GLU A 150 -18.32 9.99 17.63
C GLU A 150 -18.37 11.32 18.36
N LYS A 151 -18.20 12.44 17.64
CA LYS A 151 -18.25 13.78 18.25
C LYS A 151 -19.70 14.18 18.51
N GLY A 152 -20.02 14.44 19.77
CA GLY A 152 -21.32 14.95 20.21
C GLY A 152 -22.37 13.91 20.57
N GLY A 153 -22.04 12.62 20.51
CA GLY A 153 -22.90 11.51 20.92
C GLY A 153 -22.32 10.69 22.07
N ASN A 154 -23.01 9.62 22.46
CA ASN A 154 -22.47 8.63 23.37
C ASN A 154 -21.25 7.98 22.71
N ARG A 155 -20.09 8.14 23.33
CA ARG A 155 -18.82 7.59 22.86
C ARG A 155 -18.91 6.07 22.85
N TYR A 156 -19.21 5.48 21.71
CA TYR A 156 -18.92 4.08 21.48
C TYR A 156 -17.43 3.99 21.21
N LYS A 157 -16.67 3.69 22.24
CA LYS A 157 -15.23 3.54 22.14
C LYS A 157 -14.94 2.10 21.77
N ILE A 158 -14.99 1.78 20.47
CA ILE A 158 -14.41 0.54 19.97
C ILE A 158 -12.91 0.76 19.94
N HIS A 159 -12.19 0.00 20.74
CA HIS A 159 -10.75 0.11 20.87
C HIS A 159 -10.09 -1.17 20.34
N ASN A 160 -9.21 -1.06 19.37
CA ASN A 160 -8.45 -2.18 18.88
C ASN A 160 -6.96 -1.86 18.96
N TYR A 161 -6.19 -2.84 19.33
CA TYR A 161 -4.75 -2.73 19.46
C TYR A 161 -4.05 -3.82 18.65
N GLU A 162 -3.05 -3.43 17.86
CA GLU A 162 -2.18 -4.35 17.12
C GLU A 162 -0.73 -4.16 17.59
N GLU A 163 -0.05 -5.25 17.89
CA GLU A 163 1.36 -5.28 18.25
C GLU A 163 2.13 -6.16 17.25
N TYR A 164 3.21 -5.62 16.68
CA TYR A 164 3.99 -6.25 15.63
C TYR A 164 5.28 -6.86 16.15
N THR A 165 5.56 -8.08 15.74
CA THR A 165 6.81 -8.79 16.04
C THR A 165 7.69 -8.80 14.80
N TRP A 166 8.93 -8.29 14.93
CA TRP A 166 9.92 -8.23 13.88
C TRP A 166 11.09 -9.17 14.15
N GLU A 167 11.54 -9.89 13.13
CA GLU A 167 12.74 -10.72 13.14
C GLU A 167 13.50 -10.55 11.82
N ASN A 168 14.79 -10.27 11.89
CA ASN A 168 15.67 -10.11 10.72
C ASN A 168 15.14 -9.11 9.67
N GLY A 169 14.44 -8.05 10.10
CA GLY A 169 13.83 -7.02 9.24
C GLY A 169 12.53 -7.46 8.55
N ASN A 170 11.85 -8.49 9.07
CA ASN A 170 10.57 -8.95 8.60
C ASN A 170 9.53 -9.01 9.73
N VAL A 171 8.28 -8.63 9.45
CA VAL A 171 7.16 -8.77 10.40
C VAL A 171 6.73 -10.22 10.44
N VAL A 172 7.25 -11.01 11.38
CA VAL A 172 6.93 -12.45 11.50
C VAL A 172 5.58 -12.72 12.13
N GLY A 173 5.00 -11.74 12.81
CA GLY A 173 3.68 -11.86 13.41
C GLY A 173 3.13 -10.53 13.87
N PHE A 174 1.85 -10.52 14.16
CA PHE A 174 1.20 -9.46 14.93
C PHE A 174 0.08 -10.03 15.79
N ARG A 175 -0.13 -9.40 16.93
CA ARG A 175 -1.22 -9.70 17.87
C ARG A 175 -2.26 -8.61 17.76
N TYR A 176 -3.49 -9.01 17.48
CA TYR A 176 -4.67 -8.14 17.53
C TYR A 176 -5.41 -8.34 18.85
N THR A 177 -5.86 -7.26 19.48
CA THR A 177 -6.70 -7.28 20.67
C THR A 177 -7.84 -6.26 20.50
N ASN A 178 -9.10 -6.66 20.75
CA ASN A 178 -10.24 -5.73 20.77
C ASN A 178 -10.63 -5.33 22.19
N ASP A 179 -11.64 -4.44 22.33
CA ASP A 179 -12.13 -3.94 23.63
C ASP A 179 -12.70 -5.02 24.53
N ASP A 180 -13.26 -6.12 23.97
CA ASP A 180 -13.79 -7.24 24.73
C ASP A 180 -12.68 -8.13 25.29
N GLY A 181 -11.41 -7.79 25.02
CA GLY A 181 -10.25 -8.59 25.39
C GLY A 181 -10.02 -9.82 24.51
N TYR A 182 -10.75 -9.95 23.40
CA TYR A 182 -10.47 -10.99 22.42
C TYR A 182 -9.13 -10.73 21.76
N THR A 183 -8.27 -11.75 21.75
CA THR A 183 -6.92 -11.70 21.17
C THR A 183 -6.79 -12.70 20.03
N GLN A 184 -6.13 -12.29 18.96
CA GLN A 184 -5.79 -13.17 17.85
C GLN A 184 -4.35 -12.94 17.39
N ASP A 185 -3.58 -14.03 17.34
CA ASP A 185 -2.21 -14.01 16.82
C ASP A 185 -2.21 -14.37 15.34
N PHE A 186 -1.49 -13.58 14.57
CA PHE A 186 -1.26 -13.79 13.15
C PHE A 186 0.22 -14.05 12.91
N LYS A 187 0.53 -14.97 11.98
CA LYS A 187 1.90 -15.31 11.58
C LYS A 187 2.10 -15.04 10.11
N THR A 188 3.29 -14.57 9.76
CA THR A 188 3.71 -14.31 8.40
C THR A 188 5.01 -15.07 8.12
N HIS A 189 5.05 -15.80 7.02
CA HIS A 189 6.23 -16.52 6.54
C HIS A 189 6.74 -15.83 5.27
N TYR A 190 8.04 -15.76 5.12
CA TYR A 190 8.71 -15.06 4.04
C TYR A 190 9.46 -16.01 3.13
N THR A 191 9.66 -15.58 1.88
CA THR A 191 10.59 -16.22 0.95
C THR A 191 12.02 -15.73 1.25
N ASP A 192 13.01 -16.37 0.66
CA ASP A 192 14.41 -15.88 0.68
C ASP A 192 14.62 -14.67 -0.27
N LYS A 193 13.62 -14.35 -1.11
CA LYS A 193 13.70 -13.26 -2.08
C LYS A 193 13.50 -11.93 -1.41
N LYS A 194 14.44 -11.01 -1.64
CA LYS A 194 14.34 -9.62 -1.17
C LYS A 194 13.22 -8.88 -1.93
N ASP A 195 12.46 -8.09 -1.21
CA ASP A 195 11.53 -7.12 -1.80
C ASP A 195 12.29 -5.87 -2.26
N ASN A 196 12.47 -5.72 -3.56
CA ASN A 196 13.17 -4.59 -4.18
C ASN A 196 12.24 -3.42 -4.57
N THR A 197 10.96 -3.48 -4.21
CA THR A 197 10.04 -2.34 -4.41
C THR A 197 10.16 -1.36 -3.26
N ASN A 198 9.80 -0.10 -3.47
CA ASN A 198 9.74 0.90 -2.41
C ASN A 198 8.40 0.91 -1.64
N ILE A 199 7.52 -0.05 -1.91
CA ILE A 199 6.18 -0.17 -1.30
C ILE A 199 6.14 -1.35 -0.36
N ASN A 200 5.47 -1.20 0.79
CA ASN A 200 5.19 -2.29 1.72
C ASN A 200 4.05 -3.16 1.18
N LEU A 201 4.40 -4.19 0.39
CA LEU A 201 3.42 -5.09 -0.23
C LEU A 201 2.64 -5.90 0.82
N VAL A 202 3.21 -6.17 2.00
CA VAL A 202 2.53 -6.87 3.09
C VAL A 202 1.29 -6.10 3.53
N SER A 203 1.39 -4.78 3.69
CA SER A 203 0.26 -3.95 4.11
C SER A 203 -0.88 -3.91 3.09
N LEU A 204 -0.59 -4.13 1.80
CA LEU A 204 -1.64 -4.25 0.77
C LEU A 204 -2.36 -5.59 0.80
N THR A 205 -1.72 -6.63 1.28
CA THR A 205 -2.22 -8.00 1.22
C THR A 205 -2.92 -8.43 2.50
N LYS A 206 -2.59 -7.78 3.64
CA LYS A 206 -3.15 -8.11 4.95
C LYS A 206 -4.61 -7.71 5.09
N HIS A 207 -5.39 -8.59 5.74
CA HIS A 207 -6.67 -8.24 6.37
C HIS A 207 -6.39 -7.70 7.79
N THR A 208 -5.83 -6.52 7.89
CA THR A 208 -5.66 -5.85 9.19
C THR A 208 -6.82 -4.91 9.44
N ALA A 209 -7.06 -4.54 10.71
CA ALA A 209 -8.07 -3.57 11.12
C ALA A 209 -7.74 -2.12 10.68
N HIS A 210 -6.89 -1.96 9.66
CA HIS A 210 -6.49 -0.67 9.16
C HIS A 210 -7.67 0.13 8.59
N PRO A 211 -7.64 1.46 8.68
CA PRO A 211 -8.72 2.33 8.25
C PRO A 211 -9.08 2.08 6.80
N TYR A 212 -10.38 2.00 6.55
CA TYR A 212 -10.93 1.67 5.23
C TYR A 212 -10.42 2.60 4.13
N ASN A 213 -10.27 3.88 4.45
CA ASN A 213 -9.85 4.88 3.48
C ASN A 213 -8.32 5.03 3.44
N ALA A 214 -7.68 5.07 4.59
CA ALA A 214 -6.26 5.38 4.69
C ALA A 214 -5.31 4.16 4.69
N HIS A 215 -5.83 2.91 4.53
CA HIS A 215 -4.99 1.70 4.59
C HIS A 215 -3.82 1.72 3.58
N ILE A 216 -3.96 2.43 2.48
CA ILE A 216 -2.89 2.56 1.49
C ILE A 216 -1.66 3.29 2.06
N LEU A 217 -1.83 4.16 3.05
CA LEU A 217 -0.72 4.87 3.68
C LEU A 217 0.23 3.89 4.39
N PHE A 218 -0.30 2.79 4.95
CA PHE A 218 0.52 1.74 5.57
C PHE A 218 1.38 0.97 4.56
N ALA A 219 1.08 1.07 3.28
CA ALA A 219 1.91 0.52 2.22
C ALA A 219 3.06 1.46 1.82
N THR A 220 3.10 2.68 2.35
CA THR A 220 4.10 3.69 1.99
C THR A 220 5.19 3.83 3.04
N GLU A 221 6.28 4.48 2.67
CA GLU A 221 7.36 4.86 3.58
C GLU A 221 6.91 5.84 4.69
N TRP A 222 5.73 6.46 4.55
CA TRP A 222 5.17 7.35 5.58
C TRP A 222 4.74 6.61 6.85
N CYS A 223 4.53 5.28 6.78
CA CYS A 223 4.19 4.44 7.94
C CYS A 223 5.33 3.52 8.37
N GLY A 224 6.57 3.98 8.23
CA GLY A 224 7.75 3.27 8.73
C GLY A 224 8.40 2.34 7.71
N LYS A 225 9.24 1.46 8.21
CA LYS A 225 9.97 0.50 7.36
C LYS A 225 9.05 -0.62 6.88
N LYS A 226 9.28 -1.04 5.64
CA LYS A 226 8.67 -2.24 5.09
C LYS A 226 9.48 -3.50 5.43
N PRO A 227 8.85 -4.69 5.38
CA PRO A 227 9.57 -5.97 5.47
C PRO A 227 10.62 -6.12 4.37
N LYS A 228 11.72 -6.78 4.72
CA LYS A 228 12.88 -6.97 3.84
C LYS A 228 12.60 -7.95 2.70
N ASN A 229 11.82 -9.01 2.97
CA ASN A 229 11.58 -10.11 2.06
C ASN A 229 10.11 -10.14 1.61
N LEU A 230 9.86 -10.85 0.52
CA LEU A 230 8.51 -11.10 0.00
C LEU A 230 7.79 -12.17 0.83
N VAL A 231 6.51 -11.94 1.12
CA VAL A 231 5.67 -12.86 1.90
C VAL A 231 5.42 -14.15 1.12
N LEU A 232 5.64 -15.29 1.76
CA LEU A 232 5.28 -16.59 1.21
C LEU A 232 3.85 -16.98 1.58
N LYS A 233 3.53 -16.85 2.87
CA LYS A 233 2.25 -17.28 3.45
C LYS A 233 1.90 -16.43 4.67
N GLU A 234 0.60 -16.16 4.85
CA GLU A 234 0.04 -15.54 6.05
C GLU A 234 -0.94 -16.48 6.75
N SER A 235 -1.25 -16.20 8.01
CA SER A 235 -2.34 -16.87 8.72
C SER A 235 -3.65 -16.79 7.92
N GLY A 236 -4.48 -17.83 7.98
CA GLY A 236 -5.74 -17.91 7.22
C GLY A 236 -5.57 -18.42 5.79
N ASP A 237 -4.50 -19.20 5.51
CA ASP A 237 -4.23 -19.88 4.23
C ASP A 237 -3.97 -18.97 3.01
N ASN A 238 -3.75 -17.68 3.22
CA ASN A 238 -3.29 -16.81 2.16
C ASN A 238 -1.86 -17.18 1.78
N SER A 239 -1.62 -17.49 0.51
CA SER A 239 -0.29 -17.69 -0.04
C SER A 239 -0.10 -16.86 -1.30
N PHE A 240 1.17 -16.60 -1.64
CA PHE A 240 1.51 -15.67 -2.72
C PHE A 240 2.53 -16.30 -3.65
N ASP A 241 2.31 -16.14 -4.96
CA ASP A 241 3.28 -16.44 -6.02
C ASP A 241 3.70 -15.13 -6.70
N TYR A 242 4.96 -15.06 -7.07
CA TYR A 242 5.60 -13.87 -7.61
C TYR A 242 6.10 -14.11 -9.03
N ILE A 243 5.71 -13.24 -9.96
CA ILE A 243 6.12 -13.29 -11.37
C ILE A 243 7.01 -12.09 -11.66
N TYR A 244 8.17 -12.36 -12.23
CA TYR A 244 9.20 -11.37 -12.55
C TYR A 244 9.37 -11.24 -14.06
N GLU A 245 9.76 -10.04 -14.49
CA GLU A 245 10.32 -9.77 -15.80
C GLU A 245 11.73 -9.18 -15.58
N GLY A 246 12.75 -9.97 -15.88
CA GLY A 246 14.11 -9.67 -15.41
C GLY A 246 14.17 -9.60 -13.88
N ASN A 247 14.62 -8.48 -13.34
CA ASN A 247 14.73 -8.25 -11.89
C ASN A 247 13.48 -7.59 -11.28
N LEU A 248 12.45 -7.32 -12.08
CA LEU A 248 11.27 -6.59 -11.65
C LEU A 248 10.12 -7.51 -11.29
N LEU A 249 9.57 -7.31 -10.13
CA LEU A 249 8.34 -7.96 -9.72
C LEU A 249 7.16 -7.35 -10.47
N LYS A 250 6.57 -8.08 -11.42
CA LYS A 250 5.46 -7.60 -12.26
C LYS A 250 4.09 -8.00 -11.77
N LYS A 251 4.00 -9.15 -11.10
CA LYS A 251 2.71 -9.67 -10.68
C LYS A 251 2.84 -10.47 -9.38
N ILE A 252 1.85 -10.30 -8.51
CA ILE A 252 1.67 -11.09 -7.30
C ILE A 252 0.33 -11.80 -7.41
N ASN A 253 0.33 -13.11 -7.47
CA ASN A 253 -0.89 -13.92 -7.40
C ASN A 253 -1.20 -14.21 -5.93
N LYS A 254 -2.36 -13.76 -5.46
CA LYS A 254 -2.90 -14.13 -4.14
C LYS A 254 -3.76 -15.36 -4.29
N LYS A 255 -3.40 -16.43 -3.61
CA LYS A 255 -4.18 -17.67 -3.49
C LYS A 255 -4.81 -17.68 -2.10
N ASN A 256 -6.11 -17.79 -2.03
CA ASN A 256 -6.84 -18.04 -0.77
C ASN A 256 -7.74 -19.25 -0.98
N SER A 257 -7.85 -20.06 0.07
CA SER A 257 -8.69 -21.27 0.07
C SER A 257 -10.19 -20.96 0.03
N SER A 258 -10.65 -19.76 0.47
CA SER A 258 -12.08 -19.56 0.76
C SER A 258 -12.74 -18.30 0.19
N TYR A 259 -12.08 -17.12 0.12
CA TYR A 259 -12.82 -15.85 -0.06
C TYR A 259 -12.27 -14.83 -1.07
N SER A 260 -11.02 -14.90 -1.51
CA SER A 260 -10.53 -13.96 -2.51
C SER A 260 -9.42 -14.56 -3.38
N LYS A 261 -9.73 -14.79 -4.65
CA LYS A 261 -8.73 -15.06 -5.67
C LYS A 261 -8.51 -13.78 -6.45
N GLY A 262 -7.25 -13.40 -6.65
CA GLY A 262 -6.92 -12.22 -7.41
C GLY A 262 -5.42 -12.08 -7.57
N TYR A 263 -5.03 -11.01 -8.22
CA TYR A 263 -3.63 -10.71 -8.41
C TYR A 263 -3.39 -9.21 -8.42
N TYR A 264 -2.17 -8.81 -8.07
CA TYR A 264 -1.67 -7.45 -8.19
C TYR A 264 -0.78 -7.35 -9.43
N LEU A 265 -0.99 -6.33 -10.25
CA LEU A 265 -0.08 -5.92 -11.33
C LEU A 265 0.70 -4.71 -10.86
N ILE A 266 2.02 -4.69 -11.13
CA ILE A 266 2.93 -3.64 -10.65
C ILE A 266 3.60 -2.97 -11.85
N GLU A 267 3.51 -1.66 -11.91
CA GLU A 267 4.22 -0.81 -12.86
C GLU A 267 5.25 0.06 -12.15
N TYR A 268 6.32 0.40 -12.84
CA TYR A 268 7.44 1.17 -12.29
C TYR A 268 7.63 2.52 -12.98
N VAL A 269 8.28 3.44 -12.28
CA VAL A 269 8.74 4.71 -12.83
C VAL A 269 10.03 4.45 -13.63
N TYR A 270 10.12 5.00 -14.85
CA TYR A 270 11.26 4.91 -15.73
C TYR A 270 11.97 6.26 -15.85
#